data_35a4cd8915f692b4bf1cf6ad3e7dabc8
#
_entry.id   35a4cd8915f692b4bf1cf6ad3e7dabc8
#
_cell.length_a   1.000
_cell.length_b   1.000
_cell.length_c   1.000
_cell.angle_alpha   90.00
_cell.angle_beta   90.00
_cell.angle_gamma   90.00
#
_symmetry.space_group_name_H-M   'P 1'
#
loop_
_entity.id
_entity.type
_entity.pdbx_description
1 polymer ?
#
loop_
_entity_poly.entity_id
_entity_poly.type
_entity_poly.pdbx_seq_one_letter_code
_entity_poly.pdbx_strand_id
1 'polypeptide(L)'
;LDWMKARFAEIFSKKREGAVVSVEVVGLRPCERLNEEQKKVREEMLDFAKETLVCITGKMPALVPISTDCNIPLSMGIPSVCYGTCFGAGAHTREEYVERDSLGLGYEVALSGVLRYFSK
;
A
#
# COMPACT_ATOMS: atom_id res chain seq x y z
N LEU A 1 8.24 -4.70 16.94
CA LEU A 1 8.96 -5.68 16.10
C LEU A 1 9.98 -6.49 16.92
N ASP A 2 10.73 -5.84 17.82
CA ASP A 2 11.78 -6.50 18.64
C ASP A 2 11.19 -7.53 19.59
N TRP A 3 10.02 -7.27 20.16
CA TRP A 3 9.28 -8.26 20.94
C TRP A 3 8.94 -9.51 20.09
N MET A 4 8.49 -9.34 18.85
CA MET A 4 8.19 -10.47 17.96
C MET A 4 9.45 -11.28 17.64
N LYS A 5 10.57 -10.60 17.34
CA LYS A 5 11.87 -11.28 17.09
C LYS A 5 12.31 -12.10 18.29
N ALA A 6 12.23 -11.51 19.49
CA ALA A 6 12.56 -12.20 20.73
C ALA A 6 11.67 -13.43 20.98
N ARG A 7 10.36 -13.29 20.72
CA ARG A 7 9.40 -14.39 20.87
C ARG A 7 9.63 -15.53 19.87
N PHE A 8 9.95 -15.20 18.61
CA PHE A 8 10.34 -16.20 17.63
C PHE A 8 11.63 -16.91 18.04
N ALA A 9 12.66 -16.18 18.47
CA ALA A 9 13.90 -16.78 18.93
C ALA A 9 13.65 -17.74 20.10
N GLU A 10 12.81 -17.38 21.08
CA GLU A 10 12.43 -18.24 22.20
C GLU A 10 11.70 -19.54 21.74
N ILE A 11 10.74 -19.40 20.83
CA ILE A 11 9.97 -20.56 20.32
C ILE A 11 10.88 -21.52 19.57
N PHE A 12 11.78 -20.99 18.73
CA PHE A 12 12.65 -21.81 17.89
C PHE A 12 13.92 -22.31 18.58
N SER A 13 14.29 -21.72 19.74
CA SER A 13 15.40 -22.25 20.57
C SER A 13 15.06 -23.60 21.25
N LYS A 14 13.78 -23.94 21.35
CA LYS A 14 13.34 -25.24 21.87
C LYS A 14 13.68 -26.32 20.84
N LYS A 15 14.79 -27.04 21.08
CA LYS A 15 15.23 -28.14 20.22
C LYS A 15 14.11 -29.16 20.02
N ARG A 16 13.73 -29.38 18.77
CA ARG A 16 12.95 -30.55 18.35
C ARG A 16 13.88 -31.55 17.73
N GLU A 17 13.87 -32.82 18.19
CA GLU A 17 14.68 -33.87 17.61
C GLU A 17 14.42 -33.97 16.10
N GLY A 18 15.50 -33.96 15.32
CA GLY A 18 15.44 -34.11 13.85
C GLY A 18 15.11 -32.86 13.04
N ALA A 19 14.95 -31.67 13.67
CA ALA A 19 14.69 -30.43 12.93
C ALA A 19 15.79 -29.38 13.19
N VAL A 20 16.29 -28.77 12.12
CA VAL A 20 17.11 -27.56 12.14
C VAL A 20 16.22 -26.40 11.74
N VAL A 21 16.10 -25.39 12.58
CA VAL A 21 15.30 -24.21 12.33
C VAL A 21 16.20 -22.99 12.28
N SER A 22 16.14 -22.23 11.18
CA SER A 22 16.76 -20.92 11.04
C SER A 22 15.66 -19.86 10.85
N VAL A 23 15.88 -18.69 11.40
CA VAL A 23 14.98 -17.53 11.25
C VAL A 23 15.77 -16.39 10.65
N GLU A 24 15.38 -15.97 9.47
CA GLU A 24 15.98 -14.84 8.76
C GLU A 24 14.94 -13.76 8.48
N VAL A 25 15.32 -12.50 8.67
CA VAL A 25 14.48 -11.36 8.29
C VAL A 25 14.74 -11.05 6.82
N VAL A 26 13.88 -11.53 5.95
CA VAL A 26 14.00 -11.37 4.48
C VAL A 26 13.49 -10.01 3.99
N GLY A 27 12.78 -9.27 4.81
CA GLY A 27 12.26 -7.94 4.46
C GLY A 27 11.60 -7.24 5.62
N LEU A 28 11.56 -5.92 5.53
CA LEU A 28 10.89 -5.06 6.49
C LEU A 28 10.13 -3.97 5.73
N ARG A 29 8.82 -3.88 5.95
CA ARG A 29 8.04 -2.73 5.49
C ARG A 29 7.89 -1.73 6.64
N PRO A 30 8.41 -0.52 6.47
CA PRO A 30 8.34 0.49 7.52
C PRO A 30 6.91 1.01 7.66
N CYS A 31 6.59 1.56 8.84
CA CYS A 31 5.33 2.28 9.07
C CYS A 31 5.50 3.78 8.82
N GLU A 32 4.37 4.46 8.69
CA GLU A 32 4.28 5.91 8.54
C GLU A 32 5.02 6.66 9.66
N ARG A 33 5.69 7.76 9.29
CA ARG A 33 6.36 8.72 10.18
C ARG A 33 6.01 10.16 9.82
N LEU A 34 4.76 10.43 9.47
CA LEU A 34 4.30 11.78 9.18
C LEU A 34 4.06 12.57 10.48
N ASN A 35 4.46 13.83 10.50
CA ASN A 35 4.02 14.81 11.49
C ASN A 35 2.60 15.31 11.16
N GLU A 36 2.01 16.14 12.05
CA GLU A 36 0.62 16.61 11.88
C GLU A 36 0.41 17.47 10.61
N GLU A 37 1.42 18.23 10.22
CA GLU A 37 1.36 19.06 9.01
C GLU A 37 1.39 18.19 7.74
N GLN A 38 2.28 17.21 7.71
CA GLN A 38 2.38 16.24 6.62
C GLN A 38 1.13 15.34 6.51
N LYS A 39 0.48 15.01 7.63
CA LYS A 39 -0.81 14.30 7.63
C LYS A 39 -1.91 15.11 6.96
N LYS A 40 -1.98 16.42 7.20
CA LYS A 40 -2.96 17.29 6.51
C LYS A 40 -2.74 17.27 4.99
N VAL A 41 -1.50 17.39 4.56
CA VAL A 41 -1.18 17.29 3.12
C VAL A 41 -1.61 15.93 2.54
N ARG A 42 -1.37 14.84 3.28
CA ARG A 42 -1.83 13.52 2.85
C ARG A 42 -3.35 13.43 2.77
N GLU A 43 -4.09 14.03 3.71
CA GLU A 43 -5.56 14.08 3.70
C GLU A 43 -6.07 14.83 2.46
N GLU A 44 -5.48 15.96 2.11
CA GLU A 44 -5.80 16.70 0.87
C GLU A 44 -5.54 15.85 -0.39
N MET A 45 -4.43 15.11 -0.42
CA MET A 45 -4.13 14.19 -1.52
C MET A 45 -5.14 13.05 -1.59
N LEU A 46 -5.57 12.54 -0.43
CA LEU A 46 -6.55 11.46 -0.34
C LEU A 46 -7.93 11.91 -0.82
N ASP A 47 -8.36 13.09 -0.41
CA ASP A 47 -9.66 13.64 -0.84
C ASP A 47 -9.66 13.90 -2.35
N PHE A 48 -8.58 14.45 -2.87
CA PHE A 48 -8.41 14.56 -4.32
C PHE A 48 -8.48 13.21 -5.05
N ALA A 49 -7.79 12.19 -4.54
CA ALA A 49 -7.84 10.86 -5.14
C ALA A 49 -9.25 10.28 -5.12
N LYS A 50 -10.01 10.46 -4.03
CA LYS A 50 -11.41 10.06 -3.93
C LYS A 50 -12.28 10.78 -4.97
N GLU A 51 -12.18 12.11 -5.05
CA GLU A 51 -12.92 12.92 -6.01
C GLU A 51 -12.65 12.48 -7.45
N THR A 52 -11.38 12.27 -7.78
CA THR A 52 -10.98 11.80 -9.10
C THR A 52 -11.57 10.44 -9.44
N LEU A 53 -11.46 9.49 -8.50
CA LEU A 53 -12.00 8.15 -8.66
C LEU A 53 -13.53 8.17 -8.82
N VAL A 54 -14.24 8.94 -8.00
CA VAL A 54 -15.69 9.08 -8.10
C VAL A 54 -16.09 9.71 -9.43
N CYS A 55 -15.39 10.76 -9.85
CA CYS A 55 -15.69 11.45 -11.13
C CYS A 55 -15.54 10.52 -12.32
N ILE A 56 -14.48 9.72 -12.37
CA ILE A 56 -14.16 8.89 -13.52
C ILE A 56 -14.91 7.54 -13.49
N THR A 57 -14.98 6.91 -12.31
CA THR A 57 -15.55 5.56 -12.18
C THR A 57 -17.00 5.52 -11.75
N GLY A 58 -17.54 6.64 -11.24
CA GLY A 58 -18.87 6.70 -10.61
C GLY A 58 -18.96 5.97 -9.28
N LYS A 59 -17.85 5.46 -8.72
CA LYS A 59 -17.83 4.63 -7.51
C LYS A 59 -16.99 5.28 -6.42
N MET A 60 -17.51 5.30 -5.19
CA MET A 60 -16.75 5.73 -4.01
C MET A 60 -15.70 4.66 -3.67
N PRO A 61 -14.40 5.01 -3.60
CA PRO A 61 -13.38 4.05 -3.23
C PRO A 61 -13.46 3.70 -1.74
N ALA A 62 -13.20 2.43 -1.41
CA ALA A 62 -12.99 2.00 -0.05
C ALA A 62 -11.56 2.33 0.40
N LEU A 63 -11.41 2.87 1.61
CA LEU A 63 -10.10 3.02 2.24
C LEU A 63 -9.76 1.74 2.98
N VAL A 64 -8.65 1.13 2.61
CA VAL A 64 -8.21 -0.14 3.20
C VAL A 64 -6.76 -0.03 3.70
N PRO A 65 -6.46 -0.53 4.90
CA PRO A 65 -5.11 -0.56 5.44
C PRO A 65 -4.32 -1.73 4.82
N ILE A 66 -3.72 -1.49 3.67
CA ILE A 66 -2.90 -2.50 2.99
C ILE A 66 -1.44 -2.05 2.89
N SER A 67 -0.55 -3.03 2.77
CA SER A 67 0.86 -2.77 2.56
C SER A 67 1.12 -2.50 1.08
N THR A 68 1.58 -1.30 0.75
CA THR A 68 1.93 -0.86 -0.61
C THR A 68 3.30 -0.21 -0.63
N ASP A 69 3.79 0.13 -1.80
CA ASP A 69 5.07 0.85 -1.94
C ASP A 69 5.04 2.26 -1.32
N CYS A 70 3.84 2.82 -1.06
CA CYS A 70 3.68 4.05 -0.28
C CYS A 70 4.23 3.96 1.16
N ASN A 71 4.41 2.76 1.73
CA ASN A 71 5.03 2.61 3.03
C ASN A 71 6.45 3.21 3.08
N ILE A 72 7.18 3.18 1.97
CA ILE A 72 8.54 3.72 1.91
C ILE A 72 8.53 5.26 2.04
N PRO A 73 7.92 6.04 1.13
CA PRO A 73 7.90 7.49 1.26
C PRO A 73 7.20 7.95 2.56
N LEU A 74 6.12 7.31 2.98
CA LEU A 74 5.45 7.62 4.26
C LEU A 74 6.40 7.45 5.46
N SER A 75 7.28 6.46 5.44
CA SER A 75 8.28 6.25 6.51
C SER A 75 9.41 7.29 6.50
N MET A 76 9.59 7.97 5.39
CA MET A 76 10.55 9.08 5.20
C MET A 76 9.94 10.45 5.51
N GLY A 77 8.69 10.50 5.95
CA GLY A 77 7.99 11.76 6.19
C GLY A 77 7.45 12.42 4.92
N ILE A 78 7.31 11.69 3.83
CA ILE A 78 6.78 12.19 2.57
C ILE A 78 5.31 11.80 2.45
N PRO A 79 4.36 12.76 2.45
CA PRO A 79 2.95 12.49 2.23
C PRO A 79 2.73 11.73 0.92
N SER A 80 2.03 10.62 0.99
CA SER A 80 1.80 9.75 -0.17
C SER A 80 0.48 9.02 -0.06
N VAL A 81 -0.15 8.79 -1.19
CA VAL A 81 -1.37 7.98 -1.34
C VAL A 81 -1.19 6.95 -2.45
N CYS A 82 -1.85 5.81 -2.30
CA CYS A 82 -1.87 4.77 -3.31
C CYS A 82 -3.32 4.46 -3.67
N TYR A 83 -3.62 4.41 -4.94
CA TYR A 83 -4.93 3.99 -5.45
C TYR A 83 -4.77 3.16 -6.72
N GLY A 84 -5.72 2.24 -6.92
CA GLY A 84 -5.69 1.35 -8.06
C GLY A 84 -6.05 2.05 -9.37
N THR A 85 -5.47 1.58 -10.47
CA THR A 85 -5.75 2.01 -11.83
C THR A 85 -6.39 0.91 -12.68
N CYS A 86 -6.88 -0.15 -12.07
CA CYS A 86 -7.62 -1.21 -12.73
C CYS A 86 -8.51 -1.95 -11.72
N PHE A 87 -9.47 -2.69 -12.21
CA PHE A 87 -10.21 -3.69 -11.44
C PHE A 87 -9.63 -5.07 -11.69
N GLY A 88 -9.62 -5.91 -10.66
CA GLY A 88 -9.13 -7.27 -10.72
C GLY A 88 -9.27 -7.95 -9.37
N ALA A 89 -8.87 -9.20 -9.31
CA ALA A 89 -8.87 -9.97 -8.07
C ALA A 89 -7.76 -11.02 -8.08
N GLY A 90 -7.60 -11.70 -6.94
CA GLY A 90 -6.65 -12.80 -6.78
C GLY A 90 -5.20 -12.35 -6.74
N ALA A 91 -4.89 -11.10 -6.37
CA ALA A 91 -3.52 -10.59 -6.31
C ALA A 91 -2.57 -11.54 -5.56
N HIS A 92 -1.40 -11.81 -6.16
CA HIS A 92 -0.38 -12.74 -5.66
C HIS A 92 -0.79 -14.23 -5.66
N THR A 93 -1.83 -14.59 -6.39
CA THR A 93 -2.22 -16.00 -6.61
C THR A 93 -2.08 -16.40 -8.08
N ARG A 94 -2.29 -17.70 -8.38
CA ARG A 94 -2.29 -18.18 -9.77
C ARG A 94 -3.55 -17.79 -10.53
N GLU A 95 -4.60 -17.41 -9.82
CA GLU A 95 -5.90 -16.96 -10.33
C GLU A 95 -5.97 -15.43 -10.45
N GLU A 96 -4.84 -14.74 -10.32
CA GLU A 96 -4.77 -13.27 -10.45
C GLU A 96 -5.19 -12.85 -11.85
N TYR A 97 -6.12 -11.90 -11.90
CA TYR A 97 -6.58 -11.32 -13.16
C TYR A 97 -6.85 -9.83 -13.06
N VAL A 98 -6.83 -9.17 -14.20
CA VAL A 98 -7.22 -7.77 -14.38
C VAL A 98 -8.36 -7.72 -15.40
N GLU A 99 -9.39 -6.96 -15.08
CA GLU A 99 -10.49 -6.68 -16.01
C GLU A 99 -10.00 -5.74 -17.11
N ARG A 100 -9.92 -6.23 -18.34
CA ARG A 100 -9.39 -5.49 -19.48
C ARG A 100 -10.12 -4.18 -19.72
N ASP A 101 -11.43 -4.16 -19.57
CA ASP A 101 -12.28 -2.98 -19.82
C ASP A 101 -12.08 -1.89 -18.78
N SER A 102 -11.48 -2.22 -17.61
CA SER A 102 -11.14 -1.25 -16.58
C SER A 102 -9.87 -0.45 -16.88
N LEU A 103 -9.03 -0.90 -17.81
CA LEU A 103 -7.73 -0.27 -18.10
C LEU A 103 -7.88 1.15 -18.68
N GLY A 104 -8.92 1.38 -19.48
CA GLY A 104 -9.23 2.72 -20.01
C GLY A 104 -9.52 3.72 -18.90
N LEU A 105 -10.42 3.35 -17.98
CA LEU A 105 -10.74 4.17 -16.79
C LEU A 105 -9.51 4.38 -15.91
N GLY A 106 -8.72 3.34 -15.73
CA GLY A 106 -7.49 3.42 -14.95
C GLY A 106 -6.46 4.38 -15.54
N TYR A 107 -6.34 4.42 -16.87
CA TYR A 107 -5.50 5.40 -17.56
C TYR A 107 -5.98 6.84 -17.30
N GLU A 108 -7.29 7.10 -17.38
CA GLU A 108 -7.86 8.42 -17.10
C GLU A 108 -7.60 8.85 -15.64
N VAL A 109 -7.74 7.93 -14.69
CA VAL A 109 -7.43 8.16 -13.26
C VAL A 109 -5.97 8.54 -13.09
N ALA A 110 -5.04 7.77 -13.67
CA ALA A 110 -3.60 8.03 -13.56
C ALA A 110 -3.22 9.38 -14.20
N LEU A 111 -3.74 9.65 -15.41
CA LEU A 111 -3.47 10.90 -16.11
C LEU A 111 -4.00 12.11 -15.33
N SER A 112 -5.21 12.02 -14.79
CA SER A 112 -5.80 13.09 -13.97
C SER A 112 -4.95 13.41 -12.74
N GLY A 113 -4.40 12.38 -12.07
CA GLY A 113 -3.49 12.56 -10.94
C GLY A 113 -2.21 13.32 -11.33
N VAL A 114 -1.61 12.97 -12.46
CA VAL A 114 -0.41 13.64 -12.99
C VAL A 114 -0.72 15.08 -13.40
N LEU A 115 -1.76 15.30 -14.19
CA LEU A 115 -2.10 16.64 -14.68
C LEU A 115 -2.40 17.61 -13.54
N ARG A 116 -3.10 17.18 -12.51
CA ARG A 116 -3.36 18.04 -11.35
C ARG A 116 -2.09 18.42 -10.58
N TYR A 117 -1.11 17.53 -10.50
CA TYR A 117 0.16 17.87 -9.88
C TYR A 117 0.84 19.07 -10.56
N PHE A 118 0.77 19.15 -11.89
CA PHE A 118 1.38 20.22 -12.69
C PHE A 118 0.47 21.44 -12.90
N SER A 119 -0.78 21.42 -12.43
CA SER A 119 -1.75 22.51 -12.57
C SER A 119 -1.78 23.46 -11.36
N LYS A 120 -0.87 23.28 -10.40
CA LYS A 120 -0.74 24.15 -9.20
C LYS A 120 0.13 25.34 -9.46
#